data_14bfcb7346496d60909256b89e995b12
#
_entry.id   14bfcb7346496d60909256b89e995b12
#
_cell.length_a   1.000
_cell.length_b   1.000
_cell.length_c   1.000
_cell.angle_alpha   90.00
_cell.angle_beta   90.00
_cell.angle_gamma   90.00
#
_symmetry.space_group_name_H-M   'P 1'
#
loop_
_entity.id
_entity.type
_entity.pdbx_description
1 polymer ?
#
loop_
_entity_poly.entity_id
_entity_poly.type
_entity_poly.pdbx_seq_one_letter_code
_entity_poly.pdbx_strand_id
1 'polypeptide(L)'
;QVVNDKIKLVNTMTREILDREKVKEKYGVSPRQLIDVKSLMGDTSDNIPGVKGIGEKSAITLIQKYGSLAGVYAHLDDTADKTIKPKQREHLAEDRAMAELSYTLGTIRTDAPIDTAEGAYVVGEGNKAEAVRLMQELELHSLIPRFGLSDIAPASDPERASTEPLQEAEVTVLPAEPKGHYLVAARPAVMGKQGTRNVELQPAAWYAVQDKTVFPLEDGDLLRLLDNEDVTLDVFDSAPLYARAMAAGNWGSSIVWDGKLAAYLLDASASKYNLSELIISYRADAAFTCEKWPDAGALADLFAKMKAEITALGEDSLYNDIEFPLAQVLADMTRIGILVDKEGIEKFGVKMRSELEDVLTRIHMETGSASFNPNSPKQLGEMLFDTMGLPHGKKTQRGWSTDAETLEAL
;
A
#
# COMPACT_ATOMS: atom_id res chain seq x y z
N GLN A 1 8.22 23.55 21.81
CA GLN A 1 7.57 24.10 23.03
C GLN A 1 7.61 23.11 24.19
N VAL A 2 7.20 21.85 23.99
CA VAL A 2 7.01 20.81 25.02
C VAL A 2 8.31 20.23 25.54
N VAL A 3 9.43 20.40 24.84
CA VAL A 3 10.73 19.86 25.24
C VAL A 3 11.23 20.55 26.51
N ASN A 4 11.48 19.76 27.54
CA ASN A 4 11.96 20.20 28.85
C ASN A 4 12.84 19.11 29.49
N ASP A 5 13.16 19.20 30.77
CA ASP A 5 14.05 18.25 31.44
C ASP A 5 13.44 16.83 31.51
N LYS A 6 12.12 16.69 31.40
CA LYS A 6 11.41 15.39 31.42
C LYS A 6 10.95 14.92 30.05
N ILE A 7 10.76 15.84 29.10
CA ILE A 7 10.17 15.55 27.77
C ILE A 7 11.24 15.81 26.70
N LYS A 8 11.51 14.81 25.87
CA LYS A 8 12.40 14.87 24.72
C LYS A 8 11.61 14.67 23.42
N LEU A 9 12.06 15.27 22.34
CA LEU A 9 11.50 15.05 21.00
C LEU A 9 12.32 13.97 20.28
N VAL A 10 11.65 12.96 19.74
CA VAL A 10 12.27 11.95 18.87
C VAL A 10 11.88 12.22 17.44
N ASN A 11 12.86 12.47 16.58
CA ASN A 11 12.63 12.52 15.14
C ASN A 11 12.50 11.08 14.62
N THR A 12 11.32 10.68 14.18
CA THR A 12 11.05 9.31 13.73
C THR A 12 11.79 8.93 12.44
N MET A 13 12.15 9.91 11.61
CA MET A 13 12.88 9.68 10.36
C MET A 13 14.38 9.46 10.61
N THR A 14 15.00 10.31 11.43
CA THR A 14 16.45 10.27 11.70
C THR A 14 16.79 9.50 12.98
N ARG A 15 15.80 9.15 13.81
CA ARG A 15 15.96 8.60 15.17
C ARG A 15 16.74 9.50 16.13
N GLU A 16 16.91 10.76 15.76
CA GLU A 16 17.58 11.74 16.60
C GLU A 16 16.72 12.12 17.80
N ILE A 17 17.30 12.15 18.98
CA ILE A 17 16.62 12.58 20.20
C ILE A 17 17.07 14.00 20.52
N LEU A 18 16.11 14.94 20.50
CA LEU A 18 16.33 16.34 20.81
C LEU A 18 15.86 16.63 22.25
N ASP A 19 16.80 16.94 23.12
CA ASP A 19 16.58 17.53 24.45
C ASP A 19 16.70 19.07 24.38
N ARG A 20 16.63 19.76 25.52
CA ARG A 20 16.71 21.23 25.56
C ARG A 20 17.99 21.79 24.94
N GLU A 21 19.12 21.15 25.22
CA GLU A 21 20.43 21.61 24.76
C GLU A 21 20.56 21.45 23.24
N LYS A 22 20.17 20.28 22.73
CA LYS A 22 20.18 20.04 21.28
C LYS A 22 19.20 20.92 20.51
N VAL A 23 18.04 21.22 21.10
CA VAL A 23 17.10 22.19 20.48
C VAL A 23 17.77 23.57 20.42
N LYS A 24 18.43 24.02 21.51
CA LYS A 24 19.12 25.29 21.52
C LYS A 24 20.33 25.33 20.57
N GLU A 25 21.08 24.27 20.48
CA GLU A 25 22.18 24.11 19.52
C GLU A 25 21.68 24.18 18.06
N LYS A 26 20.60 23.45 17.76
CA LYS A 26 20.06 23.32 16.42
C LYS A 26 19.34 24.59 15.93
N TYR A 27 18.56 25.23 16.79
CA TYR A 27 17.69 26.35 16.42
C TYR A 27 18.19 27.71 16.98
N GLY A 28 19.25 27.73 17.76
CA GLY A 28 19.83 28.95 18.29
C GLY A 28 19.03 29.58 19.45
N VAL A 29 17.88 29.03 19.82
CA VAL A 29 16.96 29.53 20.87
C VAL A 29 16.44 28.39 21.72
N SER A 30 15.95 28.68 22.92
CA SER A 30 15.34 27.65 23.77
C SER A 30 14.02 27.11 23.16
N PRO A 31 13.56 25.89 23.56
CA PRO A 31 12.32 25.30 23.07
C PRO A 31 11.11 26.24 23.19
N ARG A 32 11.02 27.03 24.27
CA ARG A 32 9.93 27.98 24.49
C ARG A 32 10.01 29.18 23.58
N GLN A 33 11.21 29.70 23.31
CA GLN A 33 11.44 30.83 22.41
C GLN A 33 11.16 30.52 20.93
N LEU A 34 11.02 29.25 20.55
CA LEU A 34 10.58 28.89 19.19
C LEU A 34 9.19 29.42 18.84
N ILE A 35 8.32 29.64 19.84
CA ILE A 35 7.03 30.31 19.62
C ILE A 35 7.26 31.74 19.17
N ASP A 36 8.12 32.46 19.88
CA ASP A 36 8.46 33.86 19.58
C ASP A 36 9.09 33.99 18.20
N VAL A 37 9.97 33.06 17.83
CA VAL A 37 10.58 33.02 16.48
C VAL A 37 9.50 32.79 15.42
N LYS A 38 8.61 31.78 15.60
CA LYS A 38 7.50 31.54 14.67
C LYS A 38 6.52 32.70 14.58
N SER A 39 6.32 33.41 15.68
CA SER A 39 5.44 34.59 15.69
C SER A 39 5.96 35.74 14.82
N LEU A 40 7.27 35.84 14.68
CA LEU A 40 7.92 36.85 13.85
C LEU A 40 8.04 36.39 12.39
N MET A 41 8.51 35.15 12.14
CA MET A 41 8.76 34.68 10.78
C MET A 41 7.54 34.12 10.06
N GLY A 42 6.49 33.76 10.83
CA GLY A 42 5.37 33.00 10.32
C GLY A 42 5.69 31.50 10.12
N ASP A 43 4.67 30.75 9.70
CA ASP A 43 4.82 29.35 9.29
C ASP A 43 3.79 29.06 8.19
N THR A 44 4.29 28.91 6.96
CA THR A 44 3.42 28.68 5.80
C THR A 44 2.76 27.30 5.81
N SER A 45 3.34 26.32 6.50
CA SER A 45 2.75 24.98 6.61
C SER A 45 1.50 24.99 7.50
N ASP A 46 1.49 25.83 8.52
CA ASP A 46 0.38 25.97 9.49
C ASP A 46 -0.47 27.23 9.22
N ASN A 47 -0.21 27.94 8.11
CA ASN A 47 -0.87 29.19 7.75
C ASN A 47 -0.78 30.28 8.85
N ILE A 48 0.36 30.34 9.52
CA ILE A 48 0.66 31.36 10.53
C ILE A 48 1.31 32.57 9.83
N PRO A 49 0.71 33.79 9.90
CA PRO A 49 1.10 34.90 9.02
C PRO A 49 2.50 35.49 9.33
N GLY A 50 2.86 35.62 10.60
CA GLY A 50 4.10 36.29 10.99
C GLY A 50 4.13 37.79 10.67
N VAL A 51 5.34 38.37 10.57
CA VAL A 51 5.64 39.74 10.20
C VAL A 51 6.27 39.79 8.82
N LYS A 52 5.77 40.64 7.95
CA LYS A 52 6.24 40.76 6.56
C LYS A 52 7.75 41.10 6.52
N GLY A 53 8.48 40.31 5.73
CA GLY A 53 9.92 40.56 5.52
C GLY A 53 10.83 40.16 6.69
N ILE A 54 10.32 39.52 7.72
CA ILE A 54 11.11 38.92 8.80
C ILE A 54 11.20 37.41 8.56
N GLY A 55 12.33 36.96 8.02
CA GLY A 55 12.62 35.52 7.87
C GLY A 55 13.32 34.93 9.10
N GLU A 56 13.52 33.62 9.07
CA GLU A 56 14.05 32.79 10.18
C GLU A 56 15.31 33.38 10.83
N LYS A 57 16.33 33.70 10.04
CA LYS A 57 17.60 34.26 10.56
C LYS A 57 17.40 35.58 11.33
N SER A 58 16.53 36.46 10.80
CA SER A 58 16.24 37.75 11.47
C SER A 58 15.43 37.53 12.74
N ALA A 59 14.41 36.65 12.71
CA ALA A 59 13.63 36.32 13.87
C ALA A 59 14.47 35.71 14.99
N ILE A 60 15.33 34.75 14.68
CA ILE A 60 16.29 34.15 15.65
C ILE A 60 17.18 35.21 16.27
N THR A 61 17.76 36.08 15.46
CA THR A 61 18.65 37.16 15.95
C THR A 61 17.93 38.12 16.90
N LEU A 62 16.69 38.49 16.58
CA LEU A 62 15.87 39.37 17.41
C LEU A 62 15.51 38.68 18.74
N ILE A 63 15.10 37.42 18.70
CA ILE A 63 14.72 36.70 19.93
C ILE A 63 15.94 36.38 20.81
N GLN A 64 17.09 36.05 20.21
CA GLN A 64 18.35 35.92 20.98
C GLN A 64 18.72 37.17 21.74
N LYS A 65 18.53 38.33 21.11
CA LYS A 65 18.90 39.63 21.71
C LYS A 65 17.89 40.14 22.72
N TYR A 66 16.59 40.10 22.37
CA TYR A 66 15.55 40.71 23.18
C TYR A 66 14.75 39.71 24.05
N GLY A 67 15.06 38.42 23.93
CA GLY A 67 14.53 37.35 24.77
C GLY A 67 13.16 36.85 24.41
N SER A 68 12.26 37.65 23.86
CA SER A 68 10.88 37.30 23.51
C SER A 68 10.29 38.27 22.50
N LEU A 69 9.13 37.91 21.92
CA LEU A 69 8.32 38.80 21.08
C LEU A 69 8.01 40.11 21.79
N ALA A 70 7.57 40.04 23.04
CA ALA A 70 7.31 41.25 23.86
C ALA A 70 8.57 42.11 24.04
N GLY A 71 9.73 41.46 24.24
CA GLY A 71 11.02 42.14 24.33
C GLY A 71 11.40 42.86 23.02
N VAL A 72 11.15 42.29 21.86
CA VAL A 72 11.35 42.92 20.56
C VAL A 72 10.52 44.21 20.46
N TYR A 73 9.23 44.13 20.80
CA TYR A 73 8.32 45.29 20.74
C TYR A 73 8.65 46.38 21.81
N ALA A 74 9.17 45.97 22.96
CA ALA A 74 9.60 46.95 24.00
C ALA A 74 10.81 47.80 23.53
N HIS A 75 11.61 47.29 22.62
CA HIS A 75 12.77 48.01 22.07
C HIS A 75 12.54 48.56 20.65
N LEU A 76 11.27 48.48 20.17
CA LEU A 76 10.94 48.91 18.81
C LEU A 76 11.24 50.41 18.58
N ASP A 77 11.06 51.26 19.57
CA ASP A 77 11.27 52.73 19.47
C ASP A 77 12.71 53.16 19.71
N ASP A 78 13.58 52.24 20.14
CA ASP A 78 15.00 52.55 20.34
C ASP A 78 15.73 52.62 18.99
N THR A 79 15.81 53.81 18.42
CA THR A 79 16.46 54.06 17.13
C THR A 79 17.99 54.02 17.20
N ALA A 80 18.58 54.05 18.40
CA ALA A 80 20.03 53.93 18.60
C ALA A 80 20.48 52.47 18.44
N ASP A 81 19.60 51.51 18.69
CA ASP A 81 19.85 50.09 18.47
C ASP A 81 19.71 49.71 16.99
N LYS A 82 20.84 49.45 16.34
CA LYS A 82 20.91 49.08 14.93
C LYS A 82 20.56 47.62 14.62
N THR A 83 20.22 46.81 15.62
CA THR A 83 19.86 45.42 15.43
C THR A 83 18.56 45.29 14.66
N ILE A 84 17.55 46.13 14.95
CA ILE A 84 16.32 46.25 14.18
C ILE A 84 16.59 47.28 13.06
N LYS A 85 16.70 46.78 11.83
CA LYS A 85 16.89 47.65 10.66
C LYS A 85 15.68 48.56 10.43
N PRO A 86 15.84 49.75 9.82
CA PRO A 86 14.74 50.70 9.64
C PRO A 86 13.51 50.09 8.99
N LYS A 87 13.65 49.32 7.91
CA LYS A 87 12.56 48.65 7.22
C LYS A 87 11.90 47.53 8.04
N GLN A 88 12.68 46.80 8.86
CA GLN A 88 12.13 45.81 9.76
C GLN A 88 11.32 46.45 10.89
N ARG A 89 11.76 47.65 11.36
CA ARG A 89 11.05 48.42 12.36
C ARG A 89 9.67 48.87 11.87
N GLU A 90 9.61 49.33 10.62
CA GLU A 90 8.36 49.69 9.95
C GLU A 90 7.40 48.47 9.87
N HIS A 91 7.86 47.34 9.34
CA HIS A 91 7.06 46.14 9.23
C HIS A 91 6.61 45.59 10.61
N LEU A 92 7.50 45.62 11.62
CA LEU A 92 7.13 45.20 12.98
C LEU A 92 6.05 46.10 13.57
N ALA A 93 6.09 47.42 13.31
CA ALA A 93 5.06 48.34 13.76
C ALA A 93 3.71 48.12 13.05
N GLU A 94 3.74 47.94 11.73
CA GLU A 94 2.56 47.67 10.89
C GLU A 94 1.90 46.33 11.20
N ASP A 95 2.69 45.26 11.30
CA ASP A 95 2.20 43.89 11.44
C ASP A 95 2.13 43.41 12.90
N ARG A 96 2.12 44.33 13.88
CA ARG A 96 2.09 43.95 15.30
C ARG A 96 0.95 43.00 15.64
N ALA A 97 -0.26 43.32 15.17
CA ALA A 97 -1.43 42.47 15.39
C ALA A 97 -1.26 41.08 14.78
N MET A 98 -0.59 40.97 13.63
CA MET A 98 -0.29 39.69 12.99
C MET A 98 0.73 38.88 13.80
N ALA A 99 1.75 39.53 14.37
CA ALA A 99 2.70 38.86 15.23
C ALA A 99 2.06 38.33 16.53
N GLU A 100 1.18 39.12 17.15
CA GLU A 100 0.42 38.73 18.35
C GLU A 100 -0.56 37.59 18.05
N LEU A 101 -1.24 37.64 16.91
CA LEU A 101 -2.07 36.52 16.41
C LEU A 101 -1.24 35.27 16.18
N SER A 102 -0.11 35.40 15.51
CA SER A 102 0.81 34.30 15.24
C SER A 102 1.34 33.66 16.53
N TYR A 103 1.61 34.46 17.56
CA TYR A 103 1.98 33.96 18.88
C TYR A 103 0.86 33.14 19.52
N THR A 104 -0.37 33.63 19.43
CA THR A 104 -1.55 32.94 19.94
C THR A 104 -1.77 31.61 19.21
N LEU A 105 -1.71 31.62 17.88
CA LEU A 105 -1.88 30.41 17.04
C LEU A 105 -0.76 29.40 17.25
N GLY A 106 0.49 29.88 17.39
CA GLY A 106 1.64 29.01 17.62
C GLY A 106 1.78 28.48 19.06
N THR A 107 0.97 28.96 20.01
CA THR A 107 1.04 28.55 21.41
C THR A 107 0.14 27.34 21.67
N ILE A 108 0.74 26.26 22.20
CA ILE A 108 -0.02 25.06 22.58
C ILE A 108 -0.96 25.38 23.76
N ARG A 109 -2.24 25.11 23.60
CA ARG A 109 -3.23 25.23 24.66
C ARG A 109 -3.09 24.08 25.66
N THR A 110 -2.96 24.43 26.93
CA THR A 110 -2.87 23.46 28.04
C THR A 110 -4.18 23.31 28.81
N ASP A 111 -5.20 24.07 28.42
CA ASP A 111 -6.53 24.13 29.02
C ASP A 111 -7.63 23.49 28.14
N ALA A 112 -7.21 22.69 27.14
CA ALA A 112 -8.16 21.95 26.31
C ALA A 112 -9.02 20.99 27.17
N PRO A 113 -10.31 20.86 26.88
CA PRO A 113 -11.21 20.00 27.66
C PRO A 113 -11.04 18.53 27.31
N ILE A 114 -9.89 17.97 27.69
CA ILE A 114 -9.57 16.56 27.55
C ILE A 114 -9.47 15.87 28.91
N ASP A 115 -9.78 14.59 28.96
CA ASP A 115 -9.52 13.79 30.14
C ASP A 115 -8.00 13.63 30.32
N THR A 116 -7.48 14.04 31.51
CA THR A 116 -6.05 13.98 31.83
C THR A 116 -5.73 12.88 32.85
N ALA A 117 -6.71 12.04 33.20
CA ALA A 117 -6.49 10.91 34.10
C ALA A 117 -5.56 9.88 33.43
N GLU A 118 -4.54 9.40 34.15
CA GLU A 118 -3.57 8.44 33.59
C GLU A 118 -4.24 7.18 33.07
N GLY A 119 -5.34 6.73 33.68
CA GLY A 119 -6.11 5.55 33.22
C GLY A 119 -6.96 5.77 31.97
N ALA A 120 -7.21 7.02 31.55
CA ALA A 120 -8.08 7.31 30.42
C ALA A 120 -7.44 6.94 29.05
N TYR A 121 -6.11 6.82 29.00
CA TYR A 121 -5.33 6.60 27.78
C TYR A 121 -4.54 5.30 27.80
N VAL A 122 -5.04 4.29 28.51
CA VAL A 122 -4.45 2.95 28.49
C VAL A 122 -4.69 2.31 27.13
N VAL A 123 -3.64 1.87 26.49
CA VAL A 123 -3.72 1.14 25.23
C VAL A 123 -4.30 -0.25 25.53
N GLY A 124 -5.54 -0.49 25.13
CA GLY A 124 -6.17 -1.81 25.20
C GLY A 124 -5.73 -2.72 24.05
N GLU A 125 -6.23 -3.94 24.03
CA GLU A 125 -5.95 -4.89 22.94
C GLU A 125 -6.59 -4.47 21.60
N GLY A 126 -7.55 -3.56 21.63
CA GLY A 126 -8.32 -3.11 20.47
C GLY A 126 -9.25 -4.21 19.92
N ASN A 127 -9.99 -3.87 18.89
CA ASN A 127 -10.82 -4.83 18.15
C ASN A 127 -10.04 -5.26 16.88
N LYS A 128 -9.33 -6.37 16.99
CA LYS A 128 -8.48 -6.89 15.91
C LYS A 128 -9.30 -7.29 14.67
N ALA A 129 -10.47 -7.89 14.88
CA ALA A 129 -11.35 -8.31 13.78
C ALA A 129 -11.90 -7.10 13.00
N GLU A 130 -12.30 -6.05 13.70
CA GLU A 130 -12.74 -4.79 13.10
C GLU A 130 -11.59 -4.07 12.39
N ALA A 131 -10.38 -4.11 12.96
CA ALA A 131 -9.21 -3.55 12.30
C ALA A 131 -8.91 -4.24 10.97
N VAL A 132 -9.01 -5.58 10.92
CA VAL A 132 -8.85 -6.34 9.67
C VAL A 132 -9.93 -5.95 8.66
N ARG A 133 -11.20 -5.88 9.08
CA ARG A 133 -12.31 -5.45 8.23
C ARG A 133 -12.06 -4.07 7.61
N LEU A 134 -11.71 -3.08 8.43
CA LEU A 134 -11.43 -1.73 7.95
C LEU A 134 -10.18 -1.65 7.04
N MET A 135 -9.13 -2.41 7.35
CA MET A 135 -7.94 -2.46 6.50
C MET A 135 -8.23 -3.09 5.13
N GLN A 136 -9.14 -4.06 5.06
CA GLN A 136 -9.58 -4.65 3.81
C GLN A 136 -10.48 -3.70 3.03
N GLU A 137 -11.46 -3.07 3.69
CA GLU A 137 -12.36 -2.08 3.07
C GLU A 137 -11.61 -0.86 2.51
N LEU A 138 -10.52 -0.44 3.16
CA LEU A 138 -9.67 0.67 2.74
C LEU A 138 -8.49 0.22 1.85
N GLU A 139 -8.45 -1.03 1.40
CA GLU A 139 -7.39 -1.62 0.57
C GLU A 139 -5.98 -1.54 1.20
N LEU A 140 -5.89 -1.45 2.51
CA LEU A 140 -4.64 -1.38 3.26
C LEU A 140 -4.06 -2.77 3.56
N HIS A 141 -4.11 -3.68 2.60
CA HIS A 141 -3.76 -5.11 2.74
C HIS A 141 -2.35 -5.34 3.29
N SER A 142 -1.39 -4.46 2.95
CA SER A 142 -0.01 -4.55 3.44
C SER A 142 0.13 -4.32 4.95
N LEU A 143 -0.85 -3.69 5.58
CA LEU A 143 -0.84 -3.44 7.03
C LEU A 143 -1.26 -4.67 7.84
N ILE A 144 -2.12 -5.54 7.31
CA ILE A 144 -2.61 -6.74 8.01
C ILE A 144 -1.44 -7.61 8.53
N PRO A 145 -0.51 -8.09 7.68
CA PRO A 145 0.64 -8.85 8.17
C PRO A 145 1.60 -8.03 9.01
N ARG A 146 1.73 -6.72 8.73
CA ARG A 146 2.61 -5.84 9.48
C ARG A 146 2.18 -5.68 10.95
N PHE A 147 0.88 -5.73 11.21
CA PHE A 147 0.31 -5.69 12.57
C PHE A 147 0.08 -7.09 13.17
N GLY A 148 0.50 -8.17 12.49
CA GLY A 148 0.33 -9.54 12.98
C GLY A 148 -1.13 -10.00 13.01
N LEU A 149 -1.94 -9.51 12.07
CA LEU A 149 -3.38 -9.77 11.99
C LEU A 149 -3.76 -10.80 10.90
N SER A 150 -2.79 -11.47 10.29
CA SER A 150 -3.03 -12.39 9.17
C SER A 150 -3.96 -13.57 9.50
N ASP A 151 -3.96 -13.99 10.76
CA ASP A 151 -4.77 -15.12 11.22
C ASP A 151 -6.09 -14.68 11.87
N ILE A 152 -6.41 -13.39 11.80
CA ILE A 152 -7.63 -12.81 12.36
C ILE A 152 -8.68 -12.70 11.26
N ALA A 153 -9.83 -13.36 11.45
CA ALA A 153 -10.99 -13.16 10.58
C ALA A 153 -11.53 -11.73 10.75
N PRO A 154 -11.95 -11.05 9.66
CA PRO A 154 -12.56 -9.73 9.75
C PRO A 154 -13.87 -9.80 10.55
N ALA A 155 -14.21 -8.70 11.25
CA ALA A 155 -15.52 -8.58 11.89
C ALA A 155 -16.63 -8.55 10.84
N SER A 156 -17.77 -9.13 11.17
CA SER A 156 -19.00 -8.92 10.39
C SER A 156 -19.40 -7.44 10.44
N ASP A 157 -19.89 -6.92 9.32
CA ASP A 157 -20.34 -5.52 9.23
C ASP A 157 -21.49 -5.29 10.25
N PRO A 158 -21.36 -4.34 11.19
CA PRO A 158 -22.39 -4.10 12.20
C PRO A 158 -23.74 -3.64 11.63
N GLU A 159 -23.75 -3.03 10.43
CA GLU A 159 -25.00 -2.68 9.73
C GLU A 159 -25.69 -3.88 9.08
N ARG A 160 -25.00 -5.02 9.00
CA ARG A 160 -25.46 -6.24 8.33
C ARG A 160 -25.61 -7.45 9.25
N ALA A 161 -25.38 -7.30 10.54
CA ALA A 161 -25.61 -8.38 11.48
C ALA A 161 -27.08 -8.81 11.40
N SER A 162 -27.35 -9.83 10.57
CA SER A 162 -28.63 -10.53 10.64
C SER A 162 -28.78 -11.05 12.06
N THR A 163 -29.92 -10.81 12.66
CA THR A 163 -30.22 -11.19 14.04
C THR A 163 -30.27 -12.70 14.26
N GLU A 164 -30.19 -13.48 13.19
CA GLU A 164 -30.17 -14.95 13.24
C GLU A 164 -28.80 -15.48 12.78
N PRO A 165 -28.23 -16.45 13.53
CA PRO A 165 -26.99 -17.09 13.11
C PRO A 165 -27.19 -17.83 11.79
N LEU A 166 -26.26 -17.65 10.84
CA LEU A 166 -26.26 -18.37 9.59
C LEU A 166 -26.14 -19.89 9.84
N GLN A 167 -26.88 -20.68 9.07
CA GLN A 167 -26.76 -22.12 9.12
C GLN A 167 -25.44 -22.59 8.53
N GLU A 168 -24.84 -23.62 9.11
CA GLU A 168 -23.67 -24.29 8.53
C GLU A 168 -24.11 -25.08 7.29
N ALA A 169 -23.29 -25.01 6.24
CA ALA A 169 -23.55 -25.71 4.99
C ALA A 169 -23.49 -27.23 5.16
N GLU A 170 -24.29 -27.95 4.41
CA GLU A 170 -24.07 -29.37 4.20
C GLU A 170 -22.83 -29.56 3.29
N VAL A 171 -21.86 -30.36 3.74
CA VAL A 171 -20.69 -30.71 2.94
C VAL A 171 -20.80 -32.20 2.56
N THR A 172 -20.92 -32.45 1.26
CA THR A 172 -21.14 -33.84 0.76
C THR A 172 -20.41 -34.04 -0.58
N VAL A 173 -20.41 -35.27 -1.07
CA VAL A 173 -19.81 -35.61 -2.37
C VAL A 173 -20.70 -35.19 -3.53
N LEU A 174 -20.10 -34.84 -4.66
CA LEU A 174 -20.83 -34.48 -5.86
C LEU A 174 -21.71 -35.70 -6.32
N PRO A 175 -22.97 -35.51 -6.68
CA PRO A 175 -23.83 -36.57 -7.22
C PRO A 175 -23.18 -37.28 -8.41
N ALA A 176 -23.49 -38.59 -8.59
CA ALA A 176 -22.98 -39.34 -9.73
C ALA A 176 -23.42 -38.75 -11.08
N GLU A 177 -24.64 -38.22 -11.13
CA GLU A 177 -25.22 -37.49 -12.27
C GLU A 177 -25.58 -36.09 -11.82
N PRO A 178 -24.61 -35.12 -11.86
CA PRO A 178 -24.86 -33.75 -11.45
C PRO A 178 -25.81 -33.08 -12.45
N LYS A 179 -26.74 -32.25 -11.95
CA LYS A 179 -27.72 -31.49 -12.74
C LYS A 179 -27.97 -30.13 -12.14
N GLY A 180 -28.28 -29.16 -13.01
CA GLY A 180 -28.67 -27.83 -12.62
C GLY A 180 -27.49 -26.84 -12.58
N HIS A 181 -27.65 -25.79 -11.80
CA HIS A 181 -26.70 -24.70 -11.73
C HIS A 181 -25.77 -24.80 -10.53
N TYR A 182 -24.47 -24.69 -10.75
CA TYR A 182 -23.47 -24.69 -9.70
C TYR A 182 -22.60 -23.43 -9.75
N LEU A 183 -22.21 -22.97 -8.59
CA LEU A 183 -21.16 -21.95 -8.44
C LEU A 183 -19.86 -22.67 -8.14
N VAL A 184 -18.79 -22.41 -8.88
CA VAL A 184 -17.51 -23.11 -8.74
C VAL A 184 -16.40 -22.11 -8.42
N ALA A 185 -15.64 -22.38 -7.38
CA ALA A 185 -14.46 -21.60 -7.03
C ALA A 185 -13.34 -22.50 -6.49
N ALA A 186 -12.14 -21.91 -6.38
CA ALA A 186 -11.01 -22.57 -5.77
C ALA A 186 -10.55 -21.83 -4.53
N ARG A 187 -10.22 -22.56 -3.48
CA ARG A 187 -9.41 -22.00 -2.39
C ARG A 187 -7.98 -21.83 -2.89
N PRO A 188 -7.39 -20.63 -2.84
CA PRO A 188 -6.03 -20.40 -3.31
C PRO A 188 -5.05 -21.28 -2.52
N ALA A 189 -4.01 -21.76 -3.20
CA ALA A 189 -2.91 -22.46 -2.57
C ALA A 189 -2.23 -21.57 -1.53
N VAL A 190 -1.99 -22.09 -0.32
CA VAL A 190 -1.27 -21.36 0.71
C VAL A 190 0.19 -21.21 0.27
N MET A 191 0.59 -20.00 -0.08
CA MET A 191 1.99 -19.68 -0.39
C MET A 191 2.80 -19.73 0.91
N GLY A 192 3.73 -20.68 1.01
CA GLY A 192 4.74 -20.68 2.08
C GLY A 192 5.56 -19.39 2.07
N LYS A 193 6.07 -18.96 3.24
CA LYS A 193 6.85 -17.72 3.41
C LYS A 193 7.94 -17.60 2.35
N GLN A 194 7.96 -16.48 1.62
CA GLN A 194 9.06 -16.10 0.75
C GLN A 194 10.39 -16.17 1.52
N GLY A 195 11.30 -17.03 1.09
CA GLY A 195 12.65 -17.10 1.64
C GLY A 195 13.28 -18.50 1.69
N THR A 196 12.51 -19.57 1.51
CA THR A 196 13.05 -20.94 1.43
C THR A 196 12.78 -21.55 0.06
N ARG A 197 13.81 -22.16 -0.54
CA ARG A 197 13.83 -22.72 -1.90
C ARG A 197 12.91 -23.93 -2.13
N ASN A 198 12.11 -24.35 -1.18
CA ASN A 198 11.17 -25.46 -1.28
C ASN A 198 9.81 -25.02 -0.78
N VAL A 199 9.04 -24.36 -1.64
CA VAL A 199 7.61 -24.15 -1.44
C VAL A 199 6.91 -25.30 -2.16
N GLU A 200 6.43 -26.30 -1.44
CA GLU A 200 5.39 -27.19 -1.95
C GLU A 200 4.13 -26.35 -2.13
N LEU A 201 3.82 -26.03 -3.37
CA LEU A 201 2.54 -25.47 -3.76
C LEU A 201 1.48 -26.52 -3.45
N GLN A 202 0.73 -26.35 -2.37
CA GLN A 202 -0.49 -27.14 -2.19
C GLN A 202 -1.42 -26.79 -3.36
N PRO A 203 -1.93 -27.78 -4.12
CA PRO A 203 -2.82 -27.52 -5.25
C PRO A 203 -4.08 -26.79 -4.76
N ALA A 204 -4.58 -25.91 -5.60
CA ALA A 204 -5.85 -25.24 -5.32
C ALA A 204 -6.95 -26.29 -5.05
N ALA A 205 -7.60 -26.19 -3.91
CA ALA A 205 -8.72 -27.06 -3.59
C ALA A 205 -10.00 -26.47 -4.19
N TRP A 206 -10.59 -27.19 -5.14
CA TRP A 206 -11.82 -26.78 -5.82
C TRP A 206 -13.05 -27.20 -5.01
N TYR A 207 -14.10 -26.41 -5.14
CA TYR A 207 -15.41 -26.72 -4.60
C TYR A 207 -16.51 -26.17 -5.51
N ALA A 208 -17.67 -26.84 -5.48
CA ALA A 208 -18.90 -26.34 -6.07
C ALA A 208 -19.91 -26.03 -4.98
N VAL A 209 -20.82 -25.12 -5.28
CA VAL A 209 -21.96 -24.76 -4.42
C VAL A 209 -23.22 -24.89 -5.23
N GLN A 210 -24.23 -25.59 -4.67
CA GLN A 210 -25.58 -25.57 -5.16
C GLN A 210 -26.51 -25.38 -3.96
N ASP A 211 -27.34 -24.37 -3.99
CA ASP A 211 -28.17 -23.92 -2.86
C ASP A 211 -27.32 -23.66 -1.60
N LYS A 212 -27.47 -24.48 -0.55
CA LYS A 212 -26.68 -24.39 0.70
C LYS A 212 -25.76 -25.60 0.89
N THR A 213 -25.48 -26.33 -0.18
CA THR A 213 -24.65 -27.55 -0.16
C THR A 213 -23.32 -27.23 -0.84
N VAL A 214 -22.23 -27.65 -0.21
CA VAL A 214 -20.85 -27.48 -0.72
C VAL A 214 -20.30 -28.87 -1.09
N PHE A 215 -19.78 -28.97 -2.29
CA PHE A 215 -19.18 -30.17 -2.85
C PHE A 215 -17.70 -29.97 -3.03
N PRO A 216 -16.84 -30.61 -2.22
CA PRO A 216 -15.39 -30.69 -2.52
C PRO A 216 -15.22 -31.40 -3.86
N LEU A 217 -14.38 -30.83 -4.73
CA LEU A 217 -14.17 -31.36 -6.08
C LEU A 217 -12.74 -31.87 -6.25
N GLU A 218 -12.63 -33.09 -6.73
CA GLU A 218 -11.40 -33.63 -7.29
C GLU A 218 -11.39 -33.42 -8.81
N ASP A 219 -10.27 -33.69 -9.49
CA ASP A 219 -10.15 -33.49 -10.94
C ASP A 219 -11.21 -34.28 -11.74
N GLY A 220 -11.56 -35.48 -11.29
CA GLY A 220 -12.64 -36.29 -11.89
C GLY A 220 -14.03 -35.67 -11.75
N ASP A 221 -14.29 -35.01 -10.62
CA ASP A 221 -15.55 -34.30 -10.35
C ASP A 221 -15.66 -33.05 -11.23
N LEU A 222 -14.57 -32.30 -11.34
CA LEU A 222 -14.51 -31.13 -12.23
C LEU A 222 -14.83 -31.50 -13.68
N LEU A 223 -14.26 -32.59 -14.18
CA LEU A 223 -14.50 -33.03 -15.55
C LEU A 223 -15.96 -33.49 -15.77
N ARG A 224 -16.61 -34.06 -14.74
CA ARG A 224 -18.06 -34.39 -14.80
C ARG A 224 -18.98 -33.18 -14.84
N LEU A 225 -18.50 -32.02 -14.36
CA LEU A 225 -19.26 -30.76 -14.40
C LEU A 225 -19.02 -29.99 -15.70
N LEU A 226 -17.75 -29.98 -16.22
CA LEU A 226 -17.32 -29.05 -17.26
C LEU A 226 -17.92 -29.25 -18.64
N ASP A 227 -18.36 -30.49 -18.98
CA ASP A 227 -18.95 -30.82 -20.28
C ASP A 227 -20.23 -31.65 -20.14
N ASN A 228 -21.04 -31.28 -19.16
CA ASN A 228 -22.33 -31.91 -18.90
C ASN A 228 -23.45 -31.00 -19.38
N GLU A 229 -24.23 -31.45 -20.34
CA GLU A 229 -25.34 -30.68 -20.94
C GLU A 229 -26.48 -30.37 -19.93
N ASP A 230 -26.59 -31.14 -18.84
CA ASP A 230 -27.57 -30.92 -17.78
C ASP A 230 -27.06 -29.93 -16.70
N VAL A 231 -25.82 -29.37 -16.85
CA VAL A 231 -25.16 -28.51 -15.88
C VAL A 231 -24.82 -27.15 -16.47
N THR A 232 -25.01 -26.11 -15.68
CA THR A 232 -24.47 -24.78 -15.95
C THR A 232 -23.59 -24.32 -14.79
N LEU A 233 -22.47 -23.65 -15.10
CA LEU A 233 -21.48 -23.23 -14.13
C LEU A 233 -21.27 -21.72 -14.20
N ASP A 234 -21.50 -21.04 -13.08
CA ASP A 234 -20.89 -19.75 -12.82
C ASP A 234 -19.59 -20.01 -12.05
N VAL A 235 -18.46 -19.57 -12.57
CA VAL A 235 -17.16 -19.88 -11.98
C VAL A 235 -16.44 -18.62 -11.51
N PHE A 236 -15.50 -18.79 -10.60
CA PHE A 236 -14.50 -17.78 -10.31
C PHE A 236 -13.15 -18.26 -10.87
N ASP A 237 -12.66 -17.61 -11.94
CA ASP A 237 -11.48 -17.98 -12.72
C ASP A 237 -11.68 -19.21 -13.63
N SER A 238 -12.21 -18.96 -14.82
CA SER A 238 -12.47 -20.00 -15.84
C SER A 238 -11.22 -20.56 -16.51
N ALA A 239 -10.11 -19.81 -16.58
CA ALA A 239 -8.92 -20.20 -17.33
C ALA A 239 -8.33 -21.58 -16.92
N PRO A 240 -8.13 -21.89 -15.62
CA PRO A 240 -7.66 -23.21 -15.22
C PRO A 240 -8.70 -24.33 -15.45
N LEU A 241 -9.98 -24.01 -15.51
CA LEU A 241 -11.05 -24.97 -15.80
C LEU A 241 -11.09 -25.31 -17.29
N TYR A 242 -11.01 -24.32 -18.18
CA TYR A 242 -10.86 -24.55 -19.61
C TYR A 242 -9.59 -25.37 -19.93
N ALA A 243 -8.48 -25.07 -19.30
CA ALA A 243 -7.25 -25.86 -19.49
C ALA A 243 -7.43 -27.33 -19.13
N ARG A 244 -8.19 -27.64 -18.04
CA ARG A 244 -8.51 -29.01 -17.65
C ARG A 244 -9.46 -29.71 -18.61
N ALA A 245 -10.55 -29.04 -19.01
CA ALA A 245 -11.48 -29.56 -20.00
C ALA A 245 -10.75 -29.92 -21.31
N MET A 246 -9.97 -29.01 -21.83
CA MET A 246 -9.21 -29.20 -23.07
C MET A 246 -8.15 -30.31 -22.98
N ALA A 247 -7.51 -30.46 -21.82
CA ALA A 247 -6.57 -31.58 -21.59
C ALA A 247 -7.28 -32.95 -21.62
N ALA A 248 -8.56 -32.99 -21.27
CA ALA A 248 -9.41 -34.19 -21.35
C ALA A 248 -10.09 -34.38 -22.72
N GLY A 249 -9.84 -33.48 -23.68
CA GLY A 249 -10.44 -33.52 -25.01
C GLY A 249 -11.80 -32.79 -25.12
N ASN A 250 -12.15 -32.00 -24.11
CA ASN A 250 -13.42 -31.30 -23.97
C ASN A 250 -13.22 -29.77 -24.06
N TRP A 251 -14.33 -29.01 -24.05
CA TRP A 251 -14.28 -27.57 -24.26
C TRP A 251 -14.76 -26.75 -23.05
N GLY A 252 -15.27 -27.38 -21.99
CA GLY A 252 -15.82 -26.68 -20.82
C GLY A 252 -17.10 -25.95 -21.13
N SER A 253 -17.96 -26.56 -21.94
CA SER A 253 -19.21 -25.97 -22.47
C SER A 253 -20.25 -25.62 -21.40
N SER A 254 -20.13 -26.22 -20.22
CA SER A 254 -21.03 -25.94 -19.08
C SER A 254 -20.73 -24.59 -18.41
N ILE A 255 -19.57 -23.97 -18.65
CA ILE A 255 -19.22 -22.66 -18.07
C ILE A 255 -20.01 -21.58 -18.83
N VAL A 256 -20.80 -20.81 -18.09
CA VAL A 256 -21.65 -19.75 -18.67
C VAL A 256 -21.30 -18.36 -18.12
N TRP A 257 -20.48 -18.26 -17.07
CA TRP A 257 -20.05 -17.00 -16.49
C TRP A 257 -18.76 -17.13 -15.69
N ASP A 258 -17.96 -16.06 -15.65
CA ASP A 258 -16.68 -15.98 -14.92
C ASP A 258 -16.60 -14.70 -14.09
N GLY A 259 -16.60 -14.85 -12.75
CA GLY A 259 -16.54 -13.72 -11.81
C GLY A 259 -15.22 -12.97 -11.81
N LYS A 260 -14.10 -13.64 -12.08
CA LYS A 260 -12.79 -12.97 -12.14
C LYS A 260 -12.67 -12.10 -13.38
N LEU A 261 -13.20 -12.56 -14.50
CA LEU A 261 -13.27 -11.78 -15.73
C LEU A 261 -14.21 -10.58 -15.59
N ALA A 262 -15.36 -10.78 -14.91
CA ALA A 262 -16.27 -9.70 -14.56
C ALA A 262 -15.58 -8.64 -13.67
N ALA A 263 -14.83 -9.07 -12.66
CA ALA A 263 -14.06 -8.16 -11.81
C ALA A 263 -13.02 -7.35 -12.60
N TYR A 264 -12.35 -7.98 -13.57
CA TYR A 264 -11.43 -7.30 -14.48
C TYR A 264 -12.13 -6.24 -15.33
N LEU A 265 -13.30 -6.54 -15.85
CA LEU A 265 -14.06 -5.58 -16.65
C LEU A 265 -14.52 -4.39 -15.81
N LEU A 266 -15.00 -4.62 -14.58
CA LEU A 266 -15.51 -3.60 -13.68
C LEU A 266 -14.42 -2.71 -13.07
N ASP A 267 -13.21 -3.22 -12.88
CA ASP A 267 -12.03 -2.46 -12.44
C ASP A 267 -10.74 -2.97 -13.09
N ALA A 268 -10.47 -2.54 -14.31
CA ALA A 268 -9.25 -2.90 -15.06
C ALA A 268 -7.96 -2.31 -14.45
N SER A 269 -8.06 -1.41 -13.47
CA SER A 269 -6.91 -0.79 -12.80
C SER A 269 -6.32 -1.64 -11.69
N ALA A 270 -7.09 -2.60 -11.16
CA ALA A 270 -6.65 -3.48 -10.10
C ALA A 270 -5.53 -4.42 -10.58
N SER A 271 -4.52 -4.62 -9.74
CA SER A 271 -3.38 -5.49 -10.06
C SER A 271 -3.67 -6.98 -9.81
N LYS A 272 -4.70 -7.30 -9.03
CA LYS A 272 -5.10 -8.67 -8.63
C LYS A 272 -6.59 -8.72 -8.36
N TYR A 273 -7.19 -9.86 -8.61
CA TYR A 273 -8.61 -10.15 -8.36
C TYR A 273 -8.69 -11.39 -7.48
N ASN A 274 -8.75 -11.20 -6.17
CA ASN A 274 -8.86 -12.25 -5.17
C ASN A 274 -10.32 -12.39 -4.73
N LEU A 275 -10.84 -13.62 -4.68
CA LEU A 275 -12.23 -13.89 -4.33
C LEU A 275 -12.62 -13.27 -2.98
N SER A 276 -11.85 -13.53 -1.93
CA SER A 276 -12.15 -13.02 -0.58
C SER A 276 -12.13 -11.49 -0.50
N GLU A 277 -11.21 -10.83 -1.24
CA GLU A 277 -11.14 -9.36 -1.31
C GLU A 277 -12.35 -8.78 -2.05
N LEU A 278 -12.79 -9.43 -3.12
CA LEU A 278 -14.00 -9.04 -3.87
C LEU A 278 -15.28 -9.22 -3.03
N ILE A 279 -15.40 -10.31 -2.28
CA ILE A 279 -16.53 -10.51 -1.35
C ILE A 279 -16.66 -9.34 -0.39
N ILE A 280 -15.53 -8.85 0.14
CA ILE A 280 -15.50 -7.73 1.07
C ILE A 280 -15.81 -6.41 0.36
N SER A 281 -15.16 -6.11 -0.77
CA SER A 281 -15.34 -4.85 -1.51
C SER A 281 -16.77 -4.69 -2.04
N TYR A 282 -17.36 -5.78 -2.54
CA TYR A 282 -18.77 -5.83 -2.97
C TYR A 282 -19.74 -5.97 -1.80
N ARG A 283 -19.25 -6.11 -0.58
CA ARG A 283 -20.07 -6.38 0.61
C ARG A 283 -21.07 -7.51 0.32
N ALA A 284 -20.56 -8.61 -0.21
CA ALA A 284 -21.40 -9.75 -0.57
C ALA A 284 -21.90 -10.48 0.69
N ASP A 285 -23.20 -10.73 0.73
CA ASP A 285 -23.86 -11.37 1.88
C ASP A 285 -23.73 -12.90 1.78
N ALA A 286 -23.30 -13.51 2.88
CA ALA A 286 -23.27 -14.97 2.96
C ALA A 286 -24.68 -15.52 3.27
N ALA A 287 -25.14 -16.48 2.47
CA ALA A 287 -26.39 -17.20 2.72
C ALA A 287 -26.25 -18.34 3.75
N PHE A 288 -25.01 -18.78 4.01
CA PHE A 288 -24.65 -19.84 4.96
C PHE A 288 -23.18 -19.73 5.34
N THR A 289 -22.74 -20.44 6.35
CA THR A 289 -21.33 -20.58 6.74
C THR A 289 -20.75 -21.91 6.28
N CYS A 290 -19.44 -21.97 6.04
CA CYS A 290 -18.72 -23.22 5.78
C CYS A 290 -17.28 -23.08 6.29
N GLU A 291 -16.91 -23.82 7.33
CA GLU A 291 -15.59 -23.72 7.96
C GLU A 291 -14.45 -23.99 6.96
N LYS A 292 -14.60 -25.01 6.13
CA LYS A 292 -13.56 -25.41 5.17
C LYS A 292 -13.44 -24.45 3.97
N TRP A 293 -14.54 -23.82 3.55
CA TRP A 293 -14.62 -22.86 2.44
C TRP A 293 -15.40 -21.61 2.86
N PRO A 294 -14.78 -20.68 3.59
CA PRO A 294 -15.46 -19.50 4.15
C PRO A 294 -16.14 -18.62 3.09
N ASP A 295 -15.59 -18.58 1.89
CA ASP A 295 -16.11 -17.76 0.79
C ASP A 295 -17.35 -18.36 0.11
N ALA A 296 -17.64 -19.66 0.32
CA ALA A 296 -18.67 -20.39 -0.40
C ALA A 296 -20.07 -19.79 -0.24
N GLY A 297 -20.41 -19.34 0.97
CA GLY A 297 -21.74 -18.78 1.26
C GLY A 297 -22.01 -17.44 0.58
N ALA A 298 -20.98 -16.68 0.21
CA ALA A 298 -21.12 -15.36 -0.38
C ALA A 298 -21.03 -15.34 -1.92
N LEU A 299 -20.70 -16.48 -2.56
CA LEU A 299 -20.52 -16.53 -4.03
C LEU A 299 -21.74 -16.06 -4.81
N ALA A 300 -22.94 -16.52 -4.40
CA ALA A 300 -24.18 -16.21 -5.12
C ALA A 300 -24.47 -14.70 -5.12
N ASP A 301 -24.33 -14.06 -3.98
CA ASP A 301 -24.59 -12.62 -3.85
C ASP A 301 -23.51 -11.80 -4.55
N LEU A 302 -22.24 -12.19 -4.44
CA LEU A 302 -21.13 -11.56 -5.17
C LEU A 302 -21.40 -11.58 -6.68
N PHE A 303 -21.68 -12.76 -7.24
CA PHE A 303 -21.90 -12.91 -8.67
C PHE A 303 -23.15 -12.15 -9.15
N ALA A 304 -24.22 -12.14 -8.36
CA ALA A 304 -25.42 -11.38 -8.67
C ALA A 304 -25.14 -9.86 -8.71
N LYS A 305 -24.38 -9.34 -7.75
CA LYS A 305 -23.99 -7.93 -7.70
C LYS A 305 -23.12 -7.54 -8.89
N MET A 306 -22.12 -8.34 -9.23
CA MET A 306 -21.26 -8.08 -10.38
C MET A 306 -22.02 -8.11 -11.71
N LYS A 307 -22.94 -9.09 -11.89
CA LYS A 307 -23.82 -9.14 -13.06
C LYS A 307 -24.69 -7.89 -13.17
N ALA A 308 -25.28 -7.46 -12.05
CA ALA A 308 -26.12 -6.26 -12.01
C ALA A 308 -25.32 -5.00 -12.34
N GLU A 309 -24.06 -4.89 -11.90
CA GLU A 309 -23.20 -3.74 -12.17
C GLU A 309 -22.77 -3.68 -13.65
N ILE A 310 -22.38 -4.80 -14.27
CA ILE A 310 -22.11 -4.90 -15.71
C ILE A 310 -23.31 -4.41 -16.50
N THR A 311 -24.51 -4.87 -16.14
CA THR A 311 -25.77 -4.46 -16.81
C THR A 311 -26.04 -2.95 -16.57
N ALA A 312 -25.82 -2.43 -15.37
CA ALA A 312 -26.01 -1.01 -15.07
C ALA A 312 -25.05 -0.10 -15.85
N LEU A 313 -23.85 -0.57 -16.14
CA LEU A 313 -22.86 0.11 -16.98
C LEU A 313 -23.12 -0.05 -18.48
N GLY A 314 -24.03 -0.95 -18.88
CA GLY A 314 -24.32 -1.25 -20.28
C GLY A 314 -23.24 -2.07 -20.98
N GLU A 315 -22.46 -2.85 -20.21
CA GLU A 315 -21.30 -3.62 -20.69
C GLU A 315 -21.62 -5.10 -20.96
N ASP A 316 -22.91 -5.48 -20.95
CA ASP A 316 -23.33 -6.87 -21.20
C ASP A 316 -22.81 -7.44 -22.50
N SER A 317 -22.85 -6.67 -23.60
CA SER A 317 -22.34 -7.15 -24.89
C SER A 317 -20.82 -7.25 -24.91
N LEU A 318 -20.10 -6.34 -24.26
CA LEU A 318 -18.64 -6.43 -24.12
C LEU A 318 -18.27 -7.70 -23.37
N TYR A 319 -18.95 -7.97 -22.25
CA TYR A 319 -18.72 -9.18 -21.46
C TYR A 319 -19.07 -10.45 -22.24
N ASN A 320 -20.32 -10.57 -22.73
CA ASN A 320 -20.84 -11.82 -23.27
C ASN A 320 -20.35 -12.14 -24.70
N ASP A 321 -20.13 -11.11 -25.55
CA ASP A 321 -19.83 -11.32 -26.95
C ASP A 321 -18.31 -11.25 -27.24
N ILE A 322 -17.52 -10.63 -26.34
CA ILE A 322 -16.09 -10.44 -26.53
C ILE A 322 -15.26 -11.09 -25.43
N GLU A 323 -15.33 -10.59 -24.19
CA GLU A 323 -14.40 -10.97 -23.11
C GLU A 323 -14.58 -12.41 -22.66
N PHE A 324 -15.82 -12.86 -22.45
CA PHE A 324 -16.08 -14.21 -21.99
C PHE A 324 -15.72 -15.29 -23.03
N PRO A 325 -16.11 -15.18 -24.33
CA PRO A 325 -15.64 -16.10 -25.37
C PRO A 325 -14.13 -16.08 -25.57
N LEU A 326 -13.49 -14.90 -25.43
CA LEU A 326 -12.04 -14.74 -25.57
C LEU A 326 -11.29 -15.53 -24.49
N ALA A 327 -11.83 -15.66 -23.27
CA ALA A 327 -11.19 -16.42 -22.19
C ALA A 327 -10.92 -17.88 -22.60
N GLN A 328 -11.87 -18.52 -23.30
CA GLN A 328 -11.69 -19.89 -23.81
C GLN A 328 -10.60 -19.97 -24.88
N VAL A 329 -10.56 -19.00 -25.81
CA VAL A 329 -9.54 -18.90 -26.86
C VAL A 329 -8.15 -18.74 -26.25
N LEU A 330 -8.01 -17.84 -25.25
CA LEU A 330 -6.75 -17.61 -24.55
C LEU A 330 -6.28 -18.83 -23.77
N ALA A 331 -7.21 -19.59 -23.18
CA ALA A 331 -6.89 -20.86 -22.53
C ALA A 331 -6.33 -21.90 -23.52
N ASP A 332 -6.93 -22.02 -24.72
CA ASP A 332 -6.43 -22.92 -25.77
C ASP A 332 -5.07 -22.46 -26.31
N MET A 333 -4.90 -21.17 -26.57
CA MET A 333 -3.59 -20.61 -26.94
C MET A 333 -2.51 -20.92 -25.90
N THR A 334 -2.84 -20.80 -24.63
CA THR A 334 -1.94 -21.12 -23.52
C THR A 334 -1.57 -22.61 -23.49
N ARG A 335 -2.56 -23.49 -23.73
CA ARG A 335 -2.39 -24.93 -23.83
C ARG A 335 -1.49 -25.32 -25.01
N ILE A 336 -1.71 -24.74 -26.16
CA ILE A 336 -0.90 -25.01 -27.37
C ILE A 336 0.51 -24.47 -27.15
N GLY A 337 0.63 -23.28 -26.56
CA GLY A 337 1.90 -22.60 -26.36
C GLY A 337 2.56 -22.14 -27.67
N ILE A 338 3.81 -21.74 -27.56
CA ILE A 338 4.66 -21.37 -28.68
C ILE A 338 5.96 -22.20 -28.64
N LEU A 339 6.44 -22.56 -29.81
CA LEU A 339 7.74 -23.21 -29.92
C LEU A 339 8.85 -22.20 -29.60
N VAL A 340 9.69 -22.55 -28.63
CA VAL A 340 10.84 -21.74 -28.23
C VAL A 340 12.13 -22.48 -28.51
N ASP A 341 13.09 -21.80 -29.14
CA ASP A 341 14.47 -22.32 -29.29
C ASP A 341 15.19 -22.23 -27.93
N LYS A 342 14.99 -23.26 -27.11
CA LYS A 342 15.57 -23.34 -25.77
C LYS A 342 17.11 -23.33 -25.84
N GLU A 343 17.69 -24.06 -26.81
CA GLU A 343 19.15 -24.15 -26.96
C GLU A 343 19.74 -22.77 -27.37
N GLY A 344 19.09 -22.05 -28.28
CA GLY A 344 19.47 -20.69 -28.68
C GLY A 344 19.44 -19.72 -27.53
N ILE A 345 18.38 -19.76 -26.70
CA ILE A 345 18.27 -18.94 -25.51
C ILE A 345 19.34 -19.26 -24.46
N GLU A 346 19.63 -20.55 -24.24
CA GLU A 346 20.68 -20.96 -23.31
C GLU A 346 22.08 -20.52 -23.80
N LYS A 347 22.38 -20.67 -25.07
CA LYS A 347 23.64 -20.18 -25.69
C LYS A 347 23.76 -18.68 -25.58
N PHE A 348 22.68 -17.95 -25.86
CA PHE A 348 22.65 -16.49 -25.69
C PHE A 348 22.86 -16.09 -24.24
N GLY A 349 22.22 -16.79 -23.28
CA GLY A 349 22.41 -16.57 -21.85
C GLY A 349 23.85 -16.81 -21.38
N VAL A 350 24.53 -17.81 -21.91
CA VAL A 350 25.95 -18.04 -21.62
C VAL A 350 26.82 -16.90 -22.16
N LYS A 351 26.58 -16.47 -23.39
CA LYS A 351 27.27 -15.32 -23.98
C LYS A 351 27.08 -14.03 -23.16
N MET A 352 25.86 -13.71 -22.80
CA MET A 352 25.56 -12.52 -22.00
C MET A 352 26.22 -12.56 -20.61
N ARG A 353 26.26 -13.73 -19.96
CA ARG A 353 26.97 -13.88 -18.68
C ARG A 353 28.47 -13.63 -18.81
N SER A 354 29.10 -14.17 -19.86
CA SER A 354 30.51 -13.96 -20.13
C SER A 354 30.83 -12.48 -20.38
N GLU A 355 30.01 -11.81 -21.20
CA GLU A 355 30.17 -10.37 -21.46
C GLU A 355 29.99 -9.55 -20.19
N LEU A 356 29.04 -9.92 -19.33
CA LEU A 356 28.81 -9.25 -18.03
C LEU A 356 30.02 -9.43 -17.09
N GLU A 357 30.60 -10.64 -17.02
CA GLU A 357 31.79 -10.92 -16.23
C GLU A 357 33.00 -10.11 -16.72
N ASP A 358 33.17 -10.00 -18.04
CA ASP A 358 34.22 -9.16 -18.63
C ASP A 358 34.06 -7.70 -18.28
N VAL A 359 32.82 -7.15 -18.36
CA VAL A 359 32.51 -5.78 -17.98
C VAL A 359 32.75 -5.54 -16.48
N LEU A 360 32.29 -6.46 -15.62
CA LEU A 360 32.52 -6.36 -14.18
C LEU A 360 34.00 -6.42 -13.84
N THR A 361 34.77 -7.28 -14.51
CA THR A 361 36.21 -7.36 -14.33
C THR A 361 36.89 -6.03 -14.70
N ARG A 362 36.49 -5.42 -15.80
CA ARG A 362 37.02 -4.11 -16.21
C ARG A 362 36.65 -3.02 -15.17
N ILE A 363 35.40 -3.00 -14.69
CA ILE A 363 34.97 -2.06 -13.65
C ILE A 363 35.80 -2.25 -12.38
N HIS A 364 36.06 -3.47 -11.94
CA HIS A 364 36.87 -3.76 -10.76
C HIS A 364 38.34 -3.33 -10.94
N MET A 365 38.88 -3.48 -12.15
CA MET A 365 40.23 -3.01 -12.48
C MET A 365 40.31 -1.47 -12.43
N GLU A 366 39.37 -0.77 -13.07
CA GLU A 366 39.34 0.69 -13.12
C GLU A 366 39.11 1.32 -11.73
N THR A 367 38.25 0.71 -10.91
CA THR A 367 37.96 1.19 -9.57
C THR A 367 38.98 0.74 -8.51
N GLY A 368 39.86 -0.21 -8.83
CA GLY A 368 40.83 -0.81 -7.90
C GLY A 368 40.16 -1.59 -6.75
N SER A 369 38.88 -1.94 -6.85
CA SER A 369 38.10 -2.59 -5.79
C SER A 369 37.32 -3.80 -6.28
N ALA A 370 37.80 -4.99 -5.92
CA ALA A 370 37.12 -6.23 -6.23
C ALA A 370 35.78 -6.45 -5.48
N SER A 371 35.54 -5.71 -4.42
CA SER A 371 34.30 -5.78 -3.63
C SER A 371 33.25 -4.74 -4.03
N PHE A 372 33.57 -3.88 -4.99
CA PHE A 372 32.66 -2.84 -5.47
C PHE A 372 31.47 -3.45 -6.21
N ASN A 373 30.26 -3.09 -5.80
CA ASN A 373 29.04 -3.51 -6.48
C ASN A 373 28.45 -2.35 -7.29
N PRO A 374 28.60 -2.33 -8.62
CA PRO A 374 28.05 -1.27 -9.47
C PRO A 374 26.51 -1.20 -9.49
N ASN A 375 25.82 -2.29 -9.08
CA ASN A 375 24.38 -2.32 -8.95
C ASN A 375 23.86 -1.68 -7.64
N SER A 376 24.75 -1.23 -6.77
CA SER A 376 24.38 -0.46 -5.57
C SER A 376 24.48 1.05 -5.84
N PRO A 377 23.35 1.78 -5.96
CA PRO A 377 23.39 3.23 -6.23
C PRO A 377 24.24 4.00 -5.23
N LYS A 378 24.28 3.55 -3.96
CA LYS A 378 25.11 4.17 -2.93
C LYS A 378 26.59 3.97 -3.21
N GLN A 379 27.03 2.72 -3.43
CA GLN A 379 28.44 2.43 -3.72
C GLN A 379 28.88 3.06 -5.04
N LEU A 380 27.99 3.08 -6.04
CA LEU A 380 28.27 3.73 -7.32
C LEU A 380 28.47 5.24 -7.17
N GLY A 381 27.62 5.91 -6.40
CA GLY A 381 27.79 7.35 -6.12
C GLY A 381 29.07 7.66 -5.34
N GLU A 382 29.38 6.88 -4.29
CA GLU A 382 30.63 7.00 -3.52
C GLU A 382 31.86 6.78 -4.39
N MET A 383 31.82 5.78 -5.30
CA MET A 383 32.92 5.49 -6.19
C MET A 383 33.14 6.62 -7.21
N LEU A 384 32.10 7.00 -7.94
CA LEU A 384 32.21 7.99 -9.03
C LEU A 384 32.55 9.39 -8.50
N PHE A 385 31.87 9.84 -7.46
CA PHE A 385 31.92 11.23 -7.03
C PHE A 385 32.91 11.49 -5.88
N ASP A 386 33.01 10.57 -4.92
CA ASP A 386 33.88 10.76 -3.76
C ASP A 386 35.29 10.18 -4.00
N THR A 387 35.40 9.00 -4.68
CA THR A 387 36.70 8.34 -4.89
C THR A 387 37.36 8.76 -6.19
N MET A 388 36.62 8.75 -7.31
CA MET A 388 37.16 9.15 -8.62
C MET A 388 37.11 10.66 -8.87
N GLY A 389 36.34 11.41 -8.06
CA GLY A 389 36.28 12.89 -8.14
C GLY A 389 35.60 13.42 -9.39
N LEU A 390 34.68 12.65 -10.00
CA LEU A 390 33.92 13.08 -11.17
C LEU A 390 32.95 14.21 -10.80
N PRO A 391 32.58 15.10 -11.75
CA PRO A 391 31.61 16.14 -11.48
C PRO A 391 30.25 15.54 -11.14
N HIS A 392 29.70 15.91 -9.97
CA HIS A 392 28.42 15.41 -9.50
C HIS A 392 27.26 16.32 -9.89
N GLY A 393 26.10 15.72 -10.18
CA GLY A 393 24.85 16.41 -10.47
C GLY A 393 24.00 16.67 -9.22
N LYS A 394 22.72 16.30 -9.25
CA LYS A 394 21.74 16.51 -8.17
C LYS A 394 22.05 15.66 -6.93
N LYS A 395 21.99 16.27 -5.75
CA LYS A 395 22.04 15.55 -4.47
C LYS A 395 20.64 15.10 -4.06
N THR A 396 20.49 13.81 -3.74
CA THR A 396 19.26 13.22 -3.23
C THR A 396 19.35 13.03 -1.71
N GLN A 397 18.26 12.66 -1.06
CA GLN A 397 18.27 12.33 0.38
C GLN A 397 19.17 11.13 0.74
N ARG A 398 19.54 10.29 -0.24
CA ARG A 398 20.36 9.08 -0.06
C ARG A 398 21.77 9.20 -0.60
N GLY A 399 22.20 10.39 -1.04
CA GLY A 399 23.50 10.63 -1.65
C GLY A 399 23.39 11.30 -3.03
N TRP A 400 24.46 11.24 -3.83
CA TRP A 400 24.46 11.75 -5.19
C TRP A 400 23.57 10.91 -6.11
N SER A 401 22.87 11.55 -7.06
CA SER A 401 22.08 10.79 -8.05
C SER A 401 23.02 10.00 -8.97
N THR A 402 22.63 8.75 -9.23
CA THR A 402 23.25 7.84 -10.19
C THR A 402 22.21 7.34 -11.19
N ASP A 403 21.25 8.20 -11.52
CA ASP A 403 20.25 7.92 -12.56
C ASP A 403 20.90 7.93 -13.97
N ALA A 404 20.19 7.41 -14.95
CA ALA A 404 20.71 7.27 -16.32
C ALA A 404 21.15 8.62 -16.89
N GLU A 405 20.38 9.70 -16.66
CA GLU A 405 20.67 11.04 -17.13
C GLU A 405 21.99 11.56 -16.54
N THR A 406 22.24 11.32 -15.24
CA THR A 406 23.47 11.71 -14.57
C THR A 406 24.67 10.91 -15.09
N LEU A 407 24.51 9.60 -15.30
CA LEU A 407 25.59 8.74 -15.78
C LEU A 407 25.94 9.00 -17.26
N GLU A 408 24.97 9.34 -18.08
CA GLU A 408 25.19 9.72 -19.49
C GLU A 408 25.88 11.09 -19.65
N ALA A 409 25.77 11.95 -18.66
CA ALA A 409 26.39 13.28 -18.67
C ALA A 409 27.85 13.28 -18.18
N LEU A 410 28.33 12.16 -17.61
CA LEU A 410 29.70 11.96 -17.15
C LEU A 410 30.63 11.54 -18.29
#